data_83ae06e5487ef3927148ddb994041a89
#
_entry.id   83ae06e5487ef3927148ddb994041a89
#
_cell.length_a   1.000
_cell.length_b   1.000
_cell.length_c   1.000
_cell.angle_alpha   90.00
_cell.angle_beta   90.00
_cell.angle_gamma   90.00
#
_symmetry.space_group_name_H-M   'P 1'
#
loop_
_entity.id
_entity.type
_entity.pdbx_description
1 polymer ?
#
loop_
_entity_poly.entity_id
_entity_poly.type
_entity_poly.pdbx_seq_one_letter_code
_entity_poly.pdbx_strand_id
1 'polypeptide(L)'
;MKKRGLAAALAMLTMATTGTAFAATSFWQPVYYTNVGYNASTVKKVANADHAYIRVTESNHNELSTNYLVTRADNGVQMTQRAFVISNGDRSRKSNPYKSGYYQYSGNCVLRINAAQQEANYTVWGEWNPNG
;
A
#
# COMPACT_ATOMS: atom_id res chain seq x y z
N MET A 1 25.68 6.58 -15.16
CA MET A 1 24.99 6.89 -13.89
C MET A 1 24.28 8.22 -13.92
N LYS A 2 24.90 9.30 -14.35
CA LYS A 2 24.26 10.62 -14.49
C LYS A 2 23.03 10.61 -15.39
N LYS A 3 23.05 9.81 -16.47
CA LYS A 3 21.91 9.67 -17.40
C LYS A 3 20.68 8.99 -16.76
N ARG A 4 20.88 8.08 -15.81
CA ARG A 4 19.79 7.38 -15.12
C ARG A 4 19.08 8.31 -14.12
N GLY A 5 19.82 9.13 -13.41
CA GLY A 5 19.24 10.12 -12.51
C GLY A 5 18.42 11.18 -13.25
N LEU A 6 18.91 11.61 -14.38
CA LEU A 6 18.20 12.59 -15.22
C LEU A 6 16.90 12.00 -15.78
N ALA A 7 16.91 10.76 -16.25
CA ALA A 7 15.72 10.11 -16.77
C ALA A 7 14.66 9.91 -15.67
N ALA A 8 15.07 9.53 -14.46
CA ALA A 8 14.15 9.40 -13.32
C ALA A 8 13.54 10.75 -12.93
N ALA A 9 14.31 11.80 -12.91
CA ALA A 9 13.81 13.15 -12.63
C ALA A 9 12.82 13.62 -13.68
N LEU A 10 13.08 13.35 -14.96
CA LEU A 10 12.15 13.66 -16.04
C LEU A 10 10.84 12.90 -15.94
N ALA A 11 10.89 11.61 -15.59
CA ALA A 11 9.70 10.79 -15.40
C ALA A 11 8.83 11.32 -14.26
N MET A 12 9.43 11.71 -13.14
CA MET A 12 8.71 12.31 -12.02
C MET A 12 8.08 13.65 -12.40
N LEU A 13 8.79 14.47 -13.13
CA LEU A 13 8.27 15.76 -13.59
C LEU A 13 7.09 15.58 -14.55
N THR A 14 7.16 14.59 -15.45
CA THR A 14 6.07 14.28 -16.37
C THR A 14 4.83 13.81 -15.60
N MET A 15 4.99 12.97 -14.59
CA MET A 15 3.90 12.50 -13.72
C MET A 15 3.27 13.66 -12.95
N ALA A 16 4.07 14.59 -12.45
CA ALA A 16 3.57 15.77 -11.77
C ALA A 16 2.76 16.68 -12.70
N THR A 17 3.14 16.79 -13.97
CA THR A 17 2.42 17.64 -14.94
C THR A 17 1.10 17.04 -15.39
N THR A 18 0.91 15.72 -15.33
CA THR A 18 -0.38 15.08 -15.66
C THR A 18 -1.44 15.28 -14.58
N GLY A 19 -1.04 15.64 -13.36
CA GLY A 19 -1.96 15.91 -12.24
C GLY A 19 -2.75 14.69 -11.73
N THR A 20 -2.59 13.51 -12.34
CA THR A 20 -3.37 12.32 -12.05
C THR A 20 -2.58 11.19 -11.42
N ALA A 21 -1.25 11.21 -11.56
CA ALA A 21 -0.39 10.18 -11.02
C ALA A 21 0.27 10.63 -9.71
N PHE A 22 0.21 9.79 -8.70
CA PHE A 22 0.85 10.00 -7.41
C PHE A 22 1.97 8.97 -7.24
N ALA A 23 3.10 9.39 -6.69
CA ALA A 23 4.20 8.49 -6.39
C ALA A 23 3.77 7.45 -5.35
N ALA A 24 4.16 6.22 -5.55
CA ALA A 24 3.96 5.18 -4.55
C ALA A 24 4.80 5.48 -3.31
N THR A 25 4.26 5.14 -2.15
CA THR A 25 4.93 5.26 -0.86
C THR A 25 5.51 3.91 -0.47
N SER A 26 6.79 3.88 -0.16
CA SER A 26 7.46 2.68 0.32
C SER A 26 7.05 2.36 1.75
N PHE A 27 6.96 1.09 2.07
CA PHE A 27 6.83 0.64 3.44
C PHE A 27 7.83 -0.47 3.75
N TRP A 28 8.17 -0.55 5.02
CA TRP A 28 8.95 -1.62 5.63
C TRP A 28 8.27 -1.96 6.95
N GLN A 29 7.87 -3.22 7.14
CA GLN A 29 7.10 -3.61 8.29
C GLN A 29 7.51 -4.98 8.82
N PRO A 30 8.10 -5.04 10.02
CA PRO A 30 8.15 -6.28 10.80
C PRO A 30 6.73 -6.69 11.21
N VAL A 31 6.38 -7.93 10.95
CA VAL A 31 5.04 -8.47 11.22
C VAL A 31 5.17 -9.61 12.21
N TYR A 32 4.55 -9.46 13.36
CA TYR A 32 4.50 -10.49 14.38
C TYR A 32 3.15 -11.19 14.32
N TYR A 33 3.14 -12.51 14.19
CA TYR A 33 1.91 -13.27 13.99
C TYR A 33 0.93 -13.18 15.18
N THR A 34 1.42 -12.82 16.36
CA THR A 34 0.60 -12.62 17.56
C THR A 34 -0.05 -11.25 17.64
N ASN A 35 0.24 -10.35 16.72
CA ASN A 35 -0.24 -8.99 16.78
C ASN A 35 -1.38 -8.75 15.79
N VAL A 36 -2.24 -7.81 16.12
CA VAL A 36 -3.48 -7.52 15.39
C VAL A 36 -3.32 -6.58 14.20
N GLY A 37 -2.16 -6.01 14.00
CA GLY A 37 -1.88 -5.19 12.83
C GLY A 37 -0.97 -3.99 13.11
N TYR A 38 -0.38 -3.51 12.04
CA TYR A 38 0.58 -2.41 12.03
C TYR A 38 0.14 -1.37 11.02
N ASN A 39 0.33 -0.11 11.36
CA ASN A 39 0.07 1.00 10.45
C ASN A 39 1.37 1.39 9.75
N ALA A 40 1.36 1.30 8.44
CA ALA A 40 2.40 1.90 7.61
C ALA A 40 2.19 3.42 7.55
N SER A 41 2.95 4.11 6.72
CA SER A 41 2.89 5.57 6.62
C SER A 41 1.51 6.09 6.23
N THR A 42 1.20 7.30 6.69
CA THR A 42 -0.02 8.02 6.31
C THR A 42 0.17 8.69 4.94
N VAL A 43 -0.79 8.50 4.05
CA VAL A 43 -0.78 9.06 2.70
C VAL A 43 -2.17 9.65 2.39
N LYS A 44 -2.19 10.75 1.65
CA LYS A 44 -3.46 11.39 1.28
C LYS A 44 -4.11 10.65 0.11
N LYS A 45 -5.37 10.28 0.29
CA LYS A 45 -6.26 9.85 -0.80
C LYS A 45 -6.96 11.07 -1.39
N VAL A 46 -7.10 11.09 -2.70
CA VAL A 46 -7.90 12.11 -3.40
C VAL A 46 -9.23 11.54 -3.85
N ALA A 47 -10.18 12.43 -4.14
CA ALA A 47 -11.48 12.05 -4.65
C ALA A 47 -11.36 11.27 -5.97
N ASN A 48 -12.33 10.41 -6.24
CA ASN A 48 -12.46 9.56 -7.44
C ASN A 48 -11.48 8.39 -7.53
N ALA A 49 -10.55 8.22 -6.60
CA ALA A 49 -9.75 7.00 -6.56
C ALA A 49 -10.61 5.85 -6.02
N ASP A 50 -10.85 4.83 -6.83
CA ASP A 50 -11.75 3.71 -6.52
C ASP A 50 -11.04 2.46 -5.99
N HIS A 51 -9.71 2.47 -6.01
CA HIS A 51 -8.89 1.39 -5.45
C HIS A 51 -7.56 1.91 -4.94
N ALA A 52 -6.98 1.17 -4.00
CA ALA A 52 -5.59 1.33 -3.60
C ALA A 52 -4.73 0.32 -4.35
N TYR A 53 -3.49 0.68 -4.59
CA TYR A 53 -2.49 -0.19 -5.17
C TYR A 53 -1.52 -0.64 -4.08
N ILE A 54 -1.15 -1.92 -4.10
CA ILE A 54 -0.19 -2.52 -3.17
C ILE A 54 0.72 -3.47 -3.95
N ARG A 55 2.01 -3.42 -3.64
CA ARG A 55 2.99 -4.33 -4.21
C ARG A 55 4.02 -4.70 -3.15
N VAL A 56 4.21 -5.99 -2.92
CA VAL A 56 5.30 -6.51 -2.10
C VAL A 56 6.56 -6.56 -2.96
N THR A 57 7.64 -5.97 -2.49
CA THR A 57 8.92 -5.96 -3.21
C THR A 57 9.92 -6.96 -2.64
N GLU A 58 9.80 -7.30 -1.36
CA GLU A 58 10.70 -8.24 -0.70
C GLU A 58 10.05 -8.80 0.56
N SER A 59 10.43 -10.01 0.96
CA SER A 59 10.15 -10.59 2.27
C SER A 59 11.21 -11.62 2.63
N ASN A 60 11.46 -11.79 3.92
CA ASN A 60 12.32 -12.87 4.42
C ASN A 60 11.55 -14.19 4.62
N HIS A 61 10.24 -14.21 4.39
CA HIS A 61 9.39 -15.41 4.43
C HIS A 61 8.39 -15.38 3.27
N ASN A 62 8.86 -15.75 2.07
CA ASN A 62 8.06 -15.70 0.84
C ASN A 62 6.91 -16.72 0.82
N GLU A 63 7.00 -17.77 1.62
CA GLU A 63 5.97 -18.82 1.75
C GLU A 63 4.75 -18.38 2.57
N LEU A 64 4.85 -17.30 3.32
CA LEU A 64 3.77 -16.77 4.12
C LEU A 64 2.95 -15.74 3.35
N SER A 65 1.80 -15.36 3.90
CA SER A 65 0.92 -14.35 3.34
C SER A 65 0.62 -13.26 4.34
N THR A 66 0.29 -12.09 3.85
CA THR A 66 0.03 -10.89 4.64
C THR A 66 -1.30 -10.28 4.23
N ASN A 67 -2.07 -9.82 5.22
CA ASN A 67 -3.29 -9.05 5.00
C ASN A 67 -2.97 -7.56 4.90
N TYR A 68 -3.55 -6.92 3.90
CA TYR A 68 -3.46 -5.48 3.70
C TYR A 68 -4.85 -4.88 3.63
N LEU A 69 -5.06 -3.78 4.31
CA LEU A 69 -6.29 -3.00 4.18
C LEU A 69 -5.97 -1.51 4.35
N VAL A 70 -6.82 -0.67 3.82
CA VAL A 70 -6.67 0.77 3.95
C VAL A 70 -7.73 1.29 4.90
N THR A 71 -7.29 2.09 5.87
CA THR A 71 -8.17 2.70 6.87
C THR A 71 -8.05 4.21 6.83
N ARG A 72 -9.08 4.90 7.31
CA ARG A 72 -8.98 6.33 7.57
C ARG A 72 -7.99 6.57 8.69
N ALA A 73 -7.13 7.57 8.50
CA ALA A 73 -6.12 7.90 9.51
C ALA A 73 -6.74 8.49 10.80
N ASP A 74 -7.88 9.18 10.67
CA ASP A 74 -8.51 9.89 11.81
C ASP A 74 -9.29 8.97 12.75
N ASN A 75 -9.89 7.88 12.26
CA ASN A 75 -10.77 7.03 13.07
C ASN A 75 -10.53 5.52 12.91
N GLY A 76 -9.61 5.11 12.04
CA GLY A 76 -9.27 3.69 11.82
C GLY A 76 -10.34 2.88 11.08
N VAL A 77 -11.37 3.53 10.54
CA VAL A 77 -12.43 2.83 9.81
C VAL A 77 -11.88 2.27 8.50
N GLN A 78 -12.21 1.01 8.22
CA GLN A 78 -11.79 0.34 7.00
C GLN A 78 -12.47 0.95 5.77
N MET A 79 -11.67 1.34 4.80
CA MET A 79 -12.14 1.96 3.56
C MET A 79 -12.23 0.96 2.42
N THR A 80 -11.37 -0.05 2.39
CA THR A 80 -11.37 -1.10 1.37
C THR A 80 -12.48 -2.12 1.63
N GLN A 81 -12.94 -2.77 0.56
CA GLN A 81 -14.07 -3.70 0.64
C GLN A 81 -13.79 -4.90 1.54
N ARG A 82 -12.53 -5.32 1.62
CA ARG A 82 -12.09 -6.47 2.43
C ARG A 82 -10.61 -6.35 2.76
N ALA A 83 -10.17 -7.13 3.72
CA ALA A 83 -8.75 -7.39 3.89
C ALA A 83 -8.23 -8.12 2.64
N PHE A 84 -7.09 -7.69 2.14
CA PHE A 84 -6.54 -8.20 0.90
C PHE A 84 -5.32 -9.04 1.20
N VAL A 85 -5.41 -10.35 0.98
CA VAL A 85 -4.34 -11.30 1.26
C VAL A 85 -3.41 -11.39 0.06
N ILE A 86 -2.13 -11.11 0.29
CA ILE A 86 -1.10 -11.21 -0.75
C ILE A 86 -0.02 -12.16 -0.24
N SER A 87 0.37 -13.12 -1.07
CA SER A 87 1.54 -13.96 -0.80
C SER A 87 2.79 -13.08 -0.76
N ASN A 88 3.63 -13.27 0.26
CA ASN A 88 4.87 -12.50 0.40
C ASN A 88 5.84 -12.72 -0.76
N GLY A 89 5.70 -13.83 -1.47
CA GLY A 89 6.48 -14.14 -2.68
C GLY A 89 5.93 -13.55 -3.98
N ASP A 90 4.72 -13.00 -3.96
CA ASP A 90 4.10 -12.40 -5.14
C ASP A 90 4.55 -10.95 -5.30
N ARG A 91 5.28 -10.67 -6.35
CA ARG A 91 5.85 -9.33 -6.65
C ARG A 91 4.97 -8.52 -7.59
N SER A 92 3.80 -9.03 -7.96
CA SER A 92 2.91 -8.33 -8.87
C SER A 92 2.16 -7.19 -8.18
N ARG A 93 1.78 -6.20 -8.97
CA ARG A 93 0.95 -5.10 -8.52
C ARG A 93 -0.48 -5.59 -8.27
N LYS A 94 -1.05 -5.23 -7.12
CA LYS A 94 -2.40 -5.63 -6.70
C LYS A 94 -3.27 -4.41 -6.50
N SER A 95 -4.53 -4.51 -6.93
CA SER A 95 -5.56 -3.48 -6.71
C SER A 95 -6.50 -3.92 -5.59
N ASN A 96 -6.65 -3.10 -4.57
CA ASN A 96 -7.58 -3.33 -3.48
C ASN A 96 -8.73 -2.31 -3.57
N PRO A 97 -9.93 -2.70 -3.99
CA PRO A 97 -11.00 -1.75 -4.24
C PRO A 97 -11.55 -1.15 -2.94
N TYR A 98 -11.91 0.12 -3.00
CA TYR A 98 -12.62 0.81 -1.92
C TYR A 98 -14.09 0.42 -1.90
N LYS A 99 -14.71 0.56 -0.73
CA LYS A 99 -16.17 0.61 -0.61
C LYS A 99 -16.69 1.85 -1.33
N SER A 100 -17.85 1.77 -1.97
CA SER A 100 -18.40 2.86 -2.78
C SER A 100 -18.51 4.19 -2.02
N GLY A 101 -18.80 4.15 -0.72
CA GLY A 101 -18.86 5.33 0.12
C GLY A 101 -17.55 6.08 0.30
N TYR A 102 -16.42 5.48 -0.13
CA TYR A 102 -15.11 6.12 -0.03
C TYR A 102 -14.49 6.56 -1.35
N TYR A 103 -15.21 6.42 -2.46
CA TYR A 103 -14.70 6.89 -3.75
C TYR A 103 -14.44 8.40 -3.74
N GLN A 104 -15.34 9.17 -3.15
CA GLN A 104 -15.23 10.62 -3.05
C GLN A 104 -14.45 11.11 -1.82
N TYR A 105 -14.06 10.21 -0.94
CA TYR A 105 -13.29 10.58 0.24
C TYR A 105 -11.95 11.19 -0.19
N SER A 106 -11.66 12.35 0.37
CA SER A 106 -10.38 13.05 0.23
C SER A 106 -9.83 13.34 1.61
N GLY A 107 -8.71 12.69 1.95
CA GLY A 107 -8.11 12.84 3.26
C GLY A 107 -7.04 11.80 3.52
N ASN A 108 -6.47 11.85 4.69
CA ASN A 108 -5.39 10.94 5.07
C ASN A 108 -5.89 9.53 5.32
N CYS A 109 -5.16 8.57 4.82
CA CYS A 109 -5.40 7.15 5.05
C CYS A 109 -4.09 6.43 5.36
N VAL A 110 -4.20 5.23 5.91
CA VAL A 110 -3.10 4.42 6.39
C VAL A 110 -3.22 3.03 5.81
N LEU A 111 -2.11 2.47 5.34
CA LEU A 111 -2.04 1.05 5.03
C LEU A 111 -1.88 0.26 6.31
N ARG A 112 -2.83 -0.62 6.61
CA ARG A 112 -2.77 -1.51 7.75
C ARG A 112 -2.30 -2.89 7.31
N ILE A 113 -1.34 -3.45 8.03
CA ILE A 113 -0.64 -4.68 7.69
C ILE A 113 -0.72 -5.64 8.85
N ASN A 114 -1.15 -6.87 8.62
CA ASN A 114 -1.12 -7.92 9.63
C ASN A 114 -0.92 -9.30 9.00
N ALA A 115 -0.41 -10.23 9.82
CA ALA A 115 -0.17 -11.60 9.37
C ALA A 115 -1.50 -12.28 8.99
N ALA A 116 -1.50 -12.98 7.85
CA ALA A 116 -2.63 -13.80 7.45
C ALA A 116 -2.63 -15.18 8.12
N GLN A 117 -1.46 -15.61 8.56
CA GLN A 117 -1.24 -16.93 9.17
C GLN A 117 -0.48 -16.77 10.49
N GLN A 118 -0.82 -17.60 11.48
CA GLN A 118 -0.15 -17.60 12.79
C GLN A 118 0.98 -18.62 12.83
N GLU A 119 2.00 -18.44 12.01
CA GLU A 119 3.09 -19.41 11.87
C GLU A 119 4.44 -18.86 12.32
N ALA A 120 4.82 -17.66 11.88
CA ALA A 120 6.13 -17.10 12.15
C ALA A 120 6.11 -15.57 12.09
N ASN A 121 7.08 -14.96 12.75
CA ASN A 121 7.38 -13.52 12.57
C ASN A 121 8.18 -13.34 11.29
N TYR A 122 7.93 -12.25 10.59
CA TYR A 122 8.61 -11.94 9.34
C TYR A 122 8.61 -10.44 9.09
N THR A 123 9.31 -10.04 8.04
CA THR A 123 9.31 -8.65 7.58
C THR A 123 8.88 -8.61 6.12
N VAL A 124 8.09 -7.61 5.77
CA VAL A 124 7.72 -7.30 4.40
C VAL A 124 8.19 -5.90 4.02
N TRP A 125 8.64 -5.77 2.80
CA TRP A 125 8.95 -4.49 2.15
C TRP A 125 8.03 -4.35 0.96
N GLY A 126 7.61 -3.14 0.68
CA GLY A 126 6.75 -2.91 -0.46
C GLY A 126 6.51 -1.44 -0.74
N GLU A 127 5.54 -1.22 -1.60
CA GLU A 127 5.05 0.10 -1.94
C GLU A 127 3.53 0.06 -2.07
N TRP A 128 2.90 1.19 -1.80
CA TRP A 128 1.47 1.33 -1.93
C TRP A 128 1.08 2.73 -2.34
N ASN A 129 -0.13 2.86 -2.87
CA ASN A 129 -0.67 4.16 -3.24
C ASN A 129 -2.20 4.12 -3.04
N PRO A 130 -2.75 5.01 -2.19
CA PRO A 130 -4.20 5.06 -1.98
C PRO A 130 -4.97 5.55 -3.20
N ASN A 131 -4.28 6.06 -4.21
CA ASN A 131 -4.88 6.63 -5.41
C ASN A 131 -4.78 5.72 -6.64
N GLY A 132 -4.34 4.50 -6.43
CA GLY A 132 -4.25 3.52 -7.51
C GLY A 132 -2.98 3.52 -8.34
#